data_d6499b4c2ed499f95d63543bf7f520ec
#
_entry.id   d6499b4c2ed499f95d63543bf7f520ec
#
_cell.length_a   1.000
_cell.length_b   1.000
_cell.length_c   1.000
_cell.angle_alpha   90.00
_cell.angle_beta   90.00
_cell.angle_gamma   90.00
#
_symmetry.space_group_name_H-M   'P 1'
#
loop_
_entity.id
_entity.type
_entity.pdbx_description
1 polymer ?
#
loop_
_entity_poly.entity_id
_entity_poly.type
_entity_poly.pdbx_seq_one_letter_code
_entity_poly.pdbx_strand_id
1 'polypeptide(L)'
;MAMTPRQLWLAEGRAAVPEGVVDPGLWDEIAEEAARCEPHAVVRHNRRPGLLVMRDGSITSPQRCRVHTGGEALSQLAMSKGLAEVAGEVTGRARMTPIRFGLKFYEPGDYMHVHRDDGKCSITFSCGLTLGLASMGWLPHLRWLTTRQVADRLDDTPYPDGGETFPVRHRVLTGFDGSRIPHWRTPLDSQSREVLITICFTDLSV
;
A
#
# COMPACT_ATOMS: atom_id res chain seq x y z
N MET A 1 28.10 0.79 4.45
CA MET A 1 27.43 -0.26 3.60
C MET A 1 25.94 0.03 3.58
N ALA A 2 25.31 0.00 2.40
CA ALA A 2 23.85 0.12 2.29
C ALA A 2 23.18 -1.14 2.88
N MET A 3 22.05 -0.96 3.56
CA MET A 3 21.25 -2.09 4.08
C MET A 3 20.63 -2.89 2.93
N THR A 4 20.59 -4.21 3.07
CA THR A 4 19.83 -5.05 2.15
C THR A 4 18.31 -4.80 2.30
N PRO A 5 17.48 -5.13 1.29
CA PRO A 5 16.02 -5.02 1.41
C PRO A 5 15.47 -5.72 2.67
N ARG A 6 15.99 -6.88 3.02
CA ARG A 6 15.62 -7.62 4.23
C ARG A 6 16.01 -6.89 5.52
N GLN A 7 17.20 -6.30 5.58
CA GLN A 7 17.63 -5.52 6.74
C GLN A 7 16.77 -4.26 6.92
N LEU A 8 16.47 -3.57 5.82
CA LEU A 8 15.59 -2.40 5.83
C LEU A 8 14.16 -2.77 6.29
N TRP A 9 13.64 -3.91 5.82
CA TRP A 9 12.37 -4.44 6.28
C TRP A 9 12.35 -4.72 7.78
N LEU A 10 13.38 -5.34 8.30
CA LEU A 10 13.47 -5.65 9.74
C LEU A 10 13.56 -4.38 10.58
N ALA A 11 14.32 -3.40 10.13
CA ALA A 11 14.53 -2.14 10.84
C ALA A 11 13.31 -1.20 10.74
N GLU A 12 12.80 -1.00 9.53
CA GLU A 12 11.82 0.06 9.26
C GLU A 12 10.45 -0.47 8.81
N GLY A 13 10.32 -1.76 8.48
CA GLY A 13 9.08 -2.36 7.97
C GLY A 13 8.76 -1.99 6.53
N ARG A 14 9.77 -1.57 5.76
CA ARG A 14 9.65 -1.26 4.34
C ARG A 14 10.85 -1.77 3.55
N ALA A 15 10.68 -1.98 2.25
CA ALA A 15 11.76 -2.32 1.33
C ALA A 15 11.39 -1.89 -0.10
N ALA A 16 12.34 -1.37 -0.85
CA ALA A 16 12.16 -1.14 -2.28
C ALA A 16 12.32 -2.45 -3.05
N VAL A 17 11.50 -2.64 -4.07
CA VAL A 17 11.68 -3.72 -5.04
C VAL A 17 12.89 -3.37 -5.91
N PRO A 18 13.86 -4.31 -6.09
CA PRO A 18 15.02 -4.06 -6.94
C PRO A 18 14.63 -3.70 -8.39
N GLU A 19 15.44 -2.87 -9.02
CA GLU A 19 15.31 -2.60 -10.45
C GLU A 19 15.43 -3.89 -11.27
N GLY A 20 14.68 -3.98 -12.35
CA GLY A 20 14.68 -5.16 -13.25
C GLY A 20 13.77 -6.31 -12.82
N VAL A 21 13.14 -6.25 -11.63
CA VAL A 21 12.11 -7.24 -11.22
C VAL A 21 10.84 -7.09 -12.06
N VAL A 22 10.53 -5.86 -12.47
CA VAL A 22 9.39 -5.56 -13.34
C VAL A 22 9.92 -5.13 -14.71
N ASP A 23 9.42 -5.76 -15.77
CA ASP A 23 9.75 -5.38 -17.14
C ASP A 23 9.31 -3.92 -17.40
N PRO A 24 10.18 -3.09 -17.99
CA PRO A 24 9.81 -1.70 -18.32
C PRO A 24 8.60 -1.58 -19.24
N GLY A 25 8.44 -2.50 -20.21
CA GLY A 25 7.26 -2.53 -21.09
C GLY A 25 5.95 -2.80 -20.35
N LEU A 26 6.00 -3.66 -19.33
CA LEU A 26 4.83 -3.95 -18.49
C LEU A 26 4.30 -2.70 -17.76
N TRP A 27 5.17 -1.75 -17.41
CA TRP A 27 4.74 -0.48 -16.81
C TRP A 27 3.90 0.37 -17.77
N ASP A 28 4.23 0.37 -19.05
CA ASP A 28 3.45 1.09 -20.06
C ASP A 28 2.09 0.42 -20.28
N GLU A 29 2.06 -0.91 -20.37
CA GLU A 29 0.82 -1.67 -20.46
C GLU A 29 -0.10 -1.43 -19.26
N ILE A 30 0.44 -1.39 -18.03
CA ILE A 30 -0.34 -1.11 -16.81
C ILE A 30 -0.84 0.34 -16.81
N ALA A 31 -0.05 1.30 -17.28
CA ALA A 31 -0.49 2.69 -17.36
C ALA A 31 -1.64 2.87 -18.36
N GLU A 32 -1.56 2.23 -19.54
CA GLU A 32 -2.65 2.22 -20.51
C GLU A 32 -3.90 1.50 -19.97
N GLU A 33 -3.70 0.37 -19.28
CA GLU A 33 -4.78 -0.35 -18.61
C GLU A 33 -5.46 0.52 -17.56
N ALA A 34 -4.69 1.23 -16.73
CA ALA A 34 -5.23 2.13 -15.73
C ALA A 34 -6.10 3.23 -16.35
N ALA A 35 -5.66 3.82 -17.46
CA ALA A 35 -6.44 4.81 -18.19
C ALA A 35 -7.77 4.24 -18.71
N ARG A 36 -7.78 3.00 -19.20
CA ARG A 36 -9.02 2.31 -19.64
C ARG A 36 -9.93 1.96 -18.45
N CYS A 37 -9.37 1.63 -17.29
CA CYS A 37 -10.11 1.26 -16.09
C CYS A 37 -10.71 2.46 -15.37
N GLU A 38 -10.12 3.63 -15.50
CA GLU A 38 -10.50 4.83 -14.72
C GLU A 38 -11.98 5.21 -14.85
N PRO A 39 -12.61 5.23 -16.06
CA PRO A 39 -14.04 5.54 -16.19
C PRO A 39 -14.96 4.53 -15.48
N HIS A 40 -14.47 3.32 -15.24
CA HIS A 40 -15.22 2.23 -14.61
C HIS A 40 -14.91 2.05 -13.13
N ALA A 41 -14.00 2.86 -12.58
CA ALA A 41 -13.61 2.81 -11.18
C ALA A 41 -14.76 3.24 -10.27
N VAL A 42 -15.02 2.45 -9.24
CA VAL A 42 -16.09 2.70 -8.28
C VAL A 42 -15.61 3.50 -7.09
N VAL A 43 -16.44 4.42 -6.61
CA VAL A 43 -16.10 5.21 -5.41
C VAL A 43 -16.11 4.29 -4.19
N ARG A 44 -14.97 4.21 -3.52
CA ARG A 44 -14.84 3.63 -2.20
C ARG A 44 -14.88 4.76 -1.18
N HIS A 45 -16.00 4.86 -0.50
CA HIS A 45 -16.22 5.91 0.46
C HIS A 45 -16.65 5.31 1.81
N ASN A 46 -15.76 5.34 2.78
CA ASN A 46 -16.09 5.03 4.17
C ASN A 46 -16.22 6.35 4.94
N ARG A 47 -17.43 6.66 5.39
CA ARG A 47 -17.73 7.86 6.17
C ARG A 47 -17.88 7.60 7.67
N ARG A 48 -17.71 6.36 8.11
CA ARG A 48 -17.80 6.06 9.54
C ARG A 48 -16.75 6.90 10.28
N PRO A 49 -17.18 7.74 11.22
CA PRO A 49 -16.24 8.49 12.04
C PRO A 49 -15.41 7.53 12.90
N GLY A 50 -14.17 7.91 13.14
CA GLY A 50 -13.28 7.19 14.04
C GLY A 50 -12.64 5.93 13.45
N LEU A 51 -11.83 5.30 14.28
CA LEU A 51 -11.12 4.08 13.97
C LEU A 51 -11.96 2.86 14.39
N LEU A 52 -12.02 1.88 13.51
CA LEU A 52 -12.70 0.62 13.79
C LEU A 52 -11.73 -0.55 13.72
N VAL A 53 -11.51 -1.19 14.87
CA VAL A 53 -10.75 -2.44 14.96
C VAL A 53 -11.60 -3.60 14.45
N MET A 54 -11.10 -4.26 13.44
CA MET A 54 -11.77 -5.40 12.80
C MET A 54 -11.31 -6.73 13.41
N ARG A 55 -12.11 -7.79 13.22
CA ARG A 55 -11.81 -9.13 13.74
C ARG A 55 -10.54 -9.75 13.15
N ASP A 56 -10.17 -9.37 11.95
CA ASP A 56 -8.95 -9.81 11.25
C ASP A 56 -7.68 -9.06 11.70
N GLY A 57 -7.81 -8.16 12.67
CA GLY A 57 -6.71 -7.35 13.19
C GLY A 57 -6.40 -6.10 12.37
N SER A 58 -7.18 -5.81 11.32
CA SER A 58 -7.06 -4.53 10.61
C SER A 58 -7.67 -3.38 11.42
N ILE A 59 -7.25 -2.16 11.09
CA ILE A 59 -7.89 -0.92 11.53
C ILE A 59 -8.44 -0.24 10.30
N THR A 60 -9.75 -0.08 10.24
CA THR A 60 -10.38 0.70 9.17
C THR A 60 -10.65 2.13 9.65
N SER A 61 -10.63 3.05 8.72
CA SER A 61 -10.83 4.47 8.96
C SER A 61 -11.60 5.12 7.81
N PRO A 62 -12.06 6.37 7.98
CA PRO A 62 -12.62 7.12 6.88
C PRO A 62 -11.66 7.21 5.69
N GLN A 63 -12.18 7.02 4.49
CA GLN A 63 -11.44 7.14 3.25
C GLN A 63 -12.36 7.52 2.09
N ARG A 64 -11.78 8.17 1.11
CA ARG A 64 -12.41 8.46 -0.16
C ARG A 64 -11.39 8.30 -1.27
N CYS A 65 -11.68 7.46 -2.24
CA CYS A 65 -10.97 7.32 -3.52
C CYS A 65 -11.83 6.48 -4.47
N ARG A 66 -11.48 6.44 -5.75
CA ARG A 66 -12.05 5.46 -6.69
C ARG A 66 -11.13 4.25 -6.77
N VAL A 67 -11.70 3.07 -6.94
CA VAL A 67 -10.95 1.80 -7.02
C VAL A 67 -11.40 0.95 -8.20
N HIS A 68 -10.45 0.23 -8.79
CA HIS A 68 -10.69 -0.80 -9.80
C HIS A 68 -9.75 -1.98 -9.56
N THR A 69 -10.18 -3.19 -9.90
CA THR A 69 -9.34 -4.40 -9.75
C THR A 69 -8.17 -4.45 -10.73
N GLY A 70 -8.15 -3.58 -11.74
CA GLY A 70 -7.21 -3.67 -12.85
C GLY A 70 -7.69 -4.67 -13.90
N GLY A 71 -6.81 -5.06 -14.80
CA GLY A 71 -7.02 -6.04 -15.85
C GLY A 71 -5.83 -7.00 -15.95
N GLU A 72 -5.49 -7.38 -17.18
CA GLU A 72 -4.50 -8.41 -17.44
C GLU A 72 -3.06 -7.97 -17.08
N ALA A 73 -2.66 -6.76 -17.45
CA ALA A 73 -1.31 -6.27 -17.19
C ALA A 73 -1.01 -6.14 -15.69
N LEU A 74 -1.95 -5.60 -14.92
CA LEU A 74 -1.79 -5.55 -13.46
C LEU A 74 -1.82 -6.94 -12.83
N SER A 75 -2.65 -7.85 -13.34
CA SER A 75 -2.69 -9.24 -12.90
C SER A 75 -1.35 -9.95 -13.18
N GLN A 76 -0.76 -9.75 -14.37
CA GLN A 76 0.56 -10.27 -14.72
C GLN A 76 1.63 -9.80 -13.75
N LEU A 77 1.64 -8.51 -13.40
CA LEU A 77 2.56 -7.99 -12.37
C LEU A 77 2.33 -8.65 -11.02
N ALA A 78 1.08 -8.67 -10.55
CA ALA A 78 0.74 -9.22 -9.22
C ALA A 78 1.09 -10.71 -9.11
N MET A 79 0.89 -11.48 -10.17
CA MET A 79 1.16 -12.92 -10.22
C MET A 79 2.59 -13.26 -10.64
N SER A 80 3.44 -12.26 -10.89
CA SER A 80 4.81 -12.51 -11.33
C SER A 80 5.63 -13.26 -10.29
N LYS A 81 6.39 -14.24 -10.74
CA LYS A 81 7.30 -15.01 -9.88
C LYS A 81 8.35 -14.12 -9.22
N GLY A 82 8.90 -13.14 -9.97
CA GLY A 82 9.90 -12.21 -9.46
C GLY A 82 9.39 -11.38 -8.27
N LEU A 83 8.15 -10.88 -8.33
CA LEU A 83 7.58 -10.12 -7.21
C LEU A 83 7.29 -11.02 -6.00
N ALA A 84 6.84 -12.26 -6.21
CA ALA A 84 6.64 -13.23 -5.15
C ALA A 84 7.97 -13.62 -4.46
N GLU A 85 9.05 -13.77 -5.23
CA GLU A 85 10.41 -14.03 -4.71
C GLU A 85 10.91 -12.86 -3.86
N VAL A 86 10.76 -11.61 -4.33
CA VAL A 86 11.09 -10.41 -3.55
C VAL A 86 10.27 -10.36 -2.26
N ALA A 87 8.96 -10.63 -2.31
CA ALA A 87 8.11 -10.69 -1.12
C ALA A 87 8.63 -11.73 -0.12
N GLY A 88 9.02 -12.90 -0.59
CA GLY A 88 9.61 -13.98 0.20
C GLY A 88 10.93 -13.59 0.85
N GLU A 89 11.88 -13.07 0.07
CA GLU A 89 13.17 -12.61 0.54
C GLU A 89 13.03 -11.51 1.62
N VAL A 90 12.23 -10.50 1.32
CA VAL A 90 12.02 -9.36 2.22
C VAL A 90 11.37 -9.79 3.53
N THR A 91 10.32 -10.60 3.48
CA THR A 91 9.60 -11.04 4.69
C THR A 91 10.25 -12.25 5.38
N GLY A 92 11.14 -12.97 4.72
CA GLY A 92 11.74 -14.24 5.18
C GLY A 92 10.73 -15.39 5.17
N ARG A 93 9.79 -15.38 4.22
CA ARG A 93 8.72 -16.38 4.08
C ARG A 93 8.84 -17.10 2.74
N ALA A 94 8.49 -18.39 2.71
CA ALA A 94 8.80 -19.25 1.56
C ALA A 94 7.72 -19.24 0.47
N ARG A 95 6.46 -19.02 0.81
CA ARG A 95 5.33 -19.26 -0.10
C ARG A 95 4.42 -18.04 -0.20
N MET A 96 4.96 -16.97 -0.81
CA MET A 96 4.22 -15.73 -1.00
C MET A 96 3.28 -15.81 -2.21
N THR A 97 2.03 -15.43 -2.00
CA THR A 97 1.03 -15.32 -3.07
C THR A 97 0.24 -14.03 -2.94
N PRO A 98 -0.14 -13.36 -4.05
CA PRO A 98 -1.02 -12.21 -4.00
C PRO A 98 -2.44 -12.65 -3.64
N ILE A 99 -3.07 -11.95 -2.68
CA ILE A 99 -4.45 -12.20 -2.27
C ILE A 99 -5.39 -11.06 -2.66
N ARG A 100 -4.82 -9.89 -2.96
CA ARG A 100 -5.57 -8.73 -3.40
C ARG A 100 -4.64 -7.77 -4.12
N PHE A 101 -5.08 -7.24 -5.24
CA PHE A 101 -4.42 -6.15 -5.96
C PHE A 101 -5.44 -5.26 -6.64
N GLY A 102 -5.02 -4.06 -7.05
CA GLY A 102 -5.89 -3.14 -7.76
C GLY A 102 -5.29 -1.76 -7.93
N LEU A 103 -6.03 -0.96 -8.65
CA LEU A 103 -5.78 0.45 -8.92
C LEU A 103 -6.57 1.31 -7.94
N LYS A 104 -5.96 2.37 -7.45
CA LYS A 104 -6.60 3.43 -6.68
C LYS A 104 -6.41 4.75 -7.39
N PHE A 105 -7.50 5.43 -7.66
CA PHE A 105 -7.53 6.74 -8.32
C PHE A 105 -7.90 7.77 -7.27
N TYR A 106 -7.00 8.72 -7.05
CA TYR A 106 -7.18 9.83 -6.13
C TYR A 106 -7.34 11.13 -6.91
N GLU A 107 -8.41 11.85 -6.60
CA GLU A 107 -8.70 13.18 -7.13
C GLU A 107 -8.48 14.25 -6.03
N PRO A 108 -8.51 15.54 -6.39
CA PRO A 108 -8.43 16.62 -5.40
C PRO A 108 -9.38 16.40 -4.23
N GLY A 109 -8.85 16.47 -3.01
CA GLY A 109 -9.59 16.25 -1.79
C GLY A 109 -9.85 14.77 -1.41
N ASP A 110 -9.43 13.81 -2.22
CA ASP A 110 -9.47 12.39 -1.84
C ASP A 110 -8.38 12.07 -0.82
N TYR A 111 -8.69 11.18 0.12
CA TYR A 111 -7.88 10.91 1.30
C TYR A 111 -8.02 9.48 1.79
N MET A 112 -7.12 9.10 2.67
CA MET A 112 -7.21 7.89 3.47
C MET A 112 -6.67 8.21 4.87
N HIS A 113 -7.54 8.20 5.87
CA HIS A 113 -7.13 8.38 7.26
C HIS A 113 -6.23 7.23 7.71
N VAL A 114 -5.60 7.40 8.87
CA VAL A 114 -4.72 6.39 9.45
C VAL A 114 -5.47 5.06 9.59
N HIS A 115 -4.82 3.98 9.15
CA HIS A 115 -5.36 2.64 9.17
C HIS A 115 -4.25 1.59 9.22
N ARG A 116 -4.61 0.35 9.44
CA ARG A 116 -3.80 -0.84 9.18
C ARG A 116 -4.49 -1.70 8.14
N ASP A 117 -3.72 -2.26 7.23
CA ASP A 117 -4.21 -3.22 6.24
C ASP A 117 -4.79 -4.49 6.89
N ASP A 118 -5.46 -5.30 6.08
CA ASP A 118 -5.94 -6.64 6.44
C ASP A 118 -4.81 -7.46 7.09
N GLY A 119 -5.09 -8.08 8.23
CA GLY A 119 -4.12 -8.90 8.97
C GLY A 119 -3.54 -10.08 8.17
N LYS A 120 -4.20 -10.46 7.08
CA LYS A 120 -3.69 -11.48 6.14
C LYS A 120 -2.59 -10.96 5.22
N CYS A 121 -2.45 -9.63 5.07
CA CYS A 121 -1.38 -9.05 4.27
C CYS A 121 -0.04 -9.17 5.00
N SER A 122 0.83 -10.04 4.53
CA SER A 122 2.19 -10.16 5.05
C SER A 122 3.10 -9.04 4.57
N ILE A 123 2.84 -8.53 3.37
CA ILE A 123 3.48 -7.36 2.77
C ILE A 123 2.53 -6.73 1.74
N THR A 124 2.45 -5.42 1.74
CA THR A 124 1.76 -4.65 0.70
C THR A 124 2.79 -3.94 -0.17
N PHE A 125 2.75 -4.14 -1.49
CA PHE A 125 3.50 -3.34 -2.45
C PHE A 125 2.63 -2.20 -2.97
N SER A 126 3.23 -1.03 -3.11
CA SER A 126 2.58 0.13 -3.74
C SER A 126 3.56 0.94 -4.57
N CYS A 127 3.07 1.53 -5.65
CA CYS A 127 3.78 2.55 -6.43
C CYS A 127 2.79 3.50 -7.09
N GLY A 128 3.28 4.67 -7.51
CA GLY A 128 2.55 5.61 -8.35
C GLY A 128 2.67 5.26 -9.83
N LEU A 129 1.60 5.44 -10.60
CA LEU A 129 1.61 5.45 -12.07
C LEU A 129 1.64 6.86 -12.65
N THR A 130 1.39 7.87 -11.84
CA THR A 130 1.50 9.29 -12.21
C THR A 130 2.80 9.90 -11.67
N LEU A 131 3.26 10.97 -12.29
CA LEU A 131 4.47 11.70 -11.86
C LEU A 131 4.23 12.62 -10.65
N GLY A 132 3.22 12.37 -9.85
CA GLY A 132 2.91 13.15 -8.66
C GLY A 132 3.94 12.95 -7.53
N LEU A 133 3.98 13.91 -6.61
CA LEU A 133 4.78 13.84 -5.37
C LEU A 133 3.95 13.20 -4.23
N ALA A 134 3.31 12.07 -4.53
CA ALA A 134 2.56 11.35 -3.53
C ALA A 134 3.45 10.96 -2.36
N SER A 135 2.96 11.18 -1.16
CA SER A 135 3.60 10.69 0.06
C SER A 135 2.59 9.92 0.91
N MET A 136 3.08 8.97 1.65
CA MET A 136 2.31 8.23 2.63
C MET A 136 2.83 8.56 4.02
N GLY A 137 1.94 8.93 4.93
CA GLY A 137 2.25 9.09 6.33
C GLY A 137 2.35 7.71 7.00
N TRP A 138 3.17 7.59 8.05
CA TRP A 138 3.66 6.32 8.50
C TRP A 138 4.19 6.37 9.94
N LEU A 139 3.82 5.39 10.78
CA LEU A 139 4.20 5.29 12.19
C LEU A 139 4.96 3.99 12.50
N PRO A 140 6.21 3.83 12.07
CA PRO A 140 6.96 2.57 12.22
C PRO A 140 7.19 2.17 13.67
N HIS A 141 7.27 3.12 14.59
CA HIS A 141 7.44 2.88 16.02
C HIS A 141 6.23 2.17 16.68
N LEU A 142 5.07 2.18 16.02
CA LEU A 142 3.88 1.46 16.49
C LEU A 142 3.76 0.03 15.94
N ARG A 143 4.73 -0.43 15.14
CA ARG A 143 4.72 -1.73 14.47
C ARG A 143 4.49 -2.91 15.40
N TRP A 144 5.04 -2.85 16.59
CA TRP A 144 5.07 -3.95 17.53
C TRP A 144 3.93 -3.94 18.56
N LEU A 145 3.07 -2.94 18.49
CA LEU A 145 1.90 -2.85 19.34
C LEU A 145 0.75 -3.70 18.79
N THR A 146 -0.06 -4.23 19.68
CA THR A 146 -1.33 -4.88 19.30
C THR A 146 -2.24 -3.86 18.62
N THR A 147 -3.19 -4.35 17.83
CA THR A 147 -4.15 -3.49 17.13
C THR A 147 -4.92 -2.59 18.10
N ARG A 148 -5.31 -3.11 19.26
CA ARG A 148 -5.99 -2.33 20.30
C ARG A 148 -5.10 -1.21 20.87
N GLN A 149 -3.87 -1.53 21.22
CA GLN A 149 -2.92 -0.52 21.71
C GLN A 149 -2.65 0.59 20.68
N VAL A 150 -2.65 0.23 19.38
CA VAL A 150 -2.53 1.22 18.31
C VAL A 150 -3.77 2.09 18.24
N ALA A 151 -4.97 1.49 18.23
CA ALA A 151 -6.22 2.25 18.18
C ALA A 151 -6.35 3.21 19.37
N ASP A 152 -6.04 2.73 20.57
CA ASP A 152 -6.07 3.56 21.80
C ASP A 152 -5.06 4.73 21.72
N ARG A 153 -3.92 4.57 21.04
CA ARG A 153 -2.91 5.64 20.90
C ARG A 153 -3.23 6.65 19.80
N LEU A 154 -3.91 6.21 18.76
CA LEU A 154 -4.29 7.08 17.65
C LEU A 154 -5.46 8.00 18.00
N ASP A 155 -6.26 7.63 19.01
CA ASP A 155 -7.36 8.41 19.58
C ASP A 155 -8.23 9.11 18.51
N ASP A 156 -8.64 8.33 17.51
CA ASP A 156 -9.39 8.79 16.34
C ASP A 156 -8.77 9.93 15.51
N THR A 157 -7.49 10.24 15.75
CA THR A 157 -6.76 11.27 14.99
C THR A 157 -6.56 10.81 13.53
N PRO A 158 -7.09 11.54 12.53
CA PRO A 158 -7.04 11.11 11.14
C PRO A 158 -5.63 11.11 10.52
N TYR A 159 -4.81 12.06 10.96
CA TYR A 159 -3.42 12.25 10.50
C TYR A 159 -2.55 12.51 11.72
N PRO A 160 -2.02 11.45 12.36
CA PRO A 160 -1.29 11.58 13.60
C PRO A 160 0.00 12.40 13.45
N ASP A 161 0.28 13.24 14.46
CA ASP A 161 1.56 13.94 14.57
C ASP A 161 2.72 12.99 14.87
N GLY A 162 3.95 13.43 14.55
CA GLY A 162 5.17 12.65 14.81
C GLY A 162 5.36 11.45 13.88
N GLY A 163 4.56 11.35 12.82
CA GLY A 163 4.75 10.36 11.77
C GLY A 163 5.87 10.75 10.82
N GLU A 164 6.47 9.72 10.23
CA GLU A 164 7.38 9.88 9.10
C GLU A 164 6.56 9.94 7.80
N THR A 165 7.16 10.47 6.75
CA THR A 165 6.60 10.38 5.39
C THR A 165 7.56 9.63 4.49
N PHE A 166 7.04 8.79 3.60
CA PHE A 166 7.84 8.25 2.53
C PHE A 166 7.18 8.49 1.16
N PRO A 167 8.00 8.79 0.14
CA PRO A 167 7.48 9.07 -1.18
C PRO A 167 6.94 7.80 -1.83
N VAL A 168 5.76 7.88 -2.40
CA VAL A 168 5.27 6.88 -3.36
C VAL A 168 5.81 7.25 -4.73
N ARG A 169 6.82 6.52 -5.16
CA ARG A 169 7.58 6.85 -6.38
C ARG A 169 6.88 6.33 -7.63
N HIS A 170 7.05 7.06 -8.73
CA HIS A 170 6.58 6.65 -10.05
C HIS A 170 7.27 5.36 -10.50
N ARG A 171 6.49 4.31 -10.74
CA ARG A 171 6.95 3.00 -11.25
C ARG A 171 8.02 2.30 -10.38
N VAL A 172 8.13 2.68 -9.11
CA VAL A 172 9.02 2.03 -8.16
C VAL A 172 8.17 1.41 -7.05
N LEU A 173 8.04 0.10 -7.08
CA LEU A 173 7.32 -0.63 -6.04
C LEU A 173 8.08 -0.54 -4.71
N THR A 174 7.36 -0.10 -3.68
CA THR A 174 7.82 -0.16 -2.30
C THR A 174 6.95 -1.14 -1.53
N GLY A 175 7.58 -2.16 -0.96
CA GLY A 175 6.94 -3.08 -0.03
C GLY A 175 6.90 -2.49 1.37
N PHE A 176 5.78 -2.63 2.09
CA PHE A 176 5.66 -2.17 3.47
C PHE A 176 4.76 -3.09 4.30
N ASP A 177 4.99 -3.08 5.63
CA ASP A 177 4.26 -3.88 6.62
C ASP A 177 2.94 -3.18 7.02
N GLY A 178 2.04 -3.01 6.04
CA GLY A 178 0.80 -2.27 6.22
C GLY A 178 -0.15 -2.89 7.25
N SER A 179 -0.08 -4.20 7.46
CA SER A 179 -0.89 -4.89 8.47
C SER A 179 -0.45 -4.59 9.92
N ARG A 180 0.79 -4.14 10.12
CA ARG A 180 1.33 -3.83 11.45
C ARG A 180 1.62 -2.36 11.67
N ILE A 181 1.97 -1.62 10.62
CA ILE A 181 2.34 -0.22 10.72
C ILE A 181 1.18 0.66 10.31
N PRO A 182 0.67 1.52 11.20
CA PRO A 182 -0.34 2.50 10.84
C PRO A 182 0.17 3.46 9.78
N HIS A 183 -0.65 3.69 8.77
CA HIS A 183 -0.30 4.57 7.65
C HIS A 183 -1.52 5.29 7.10
N TRP A 184 -1.32 6.42 6.42
CA TRP A 184 -2.38 7.27 5.90
C TRP A 184 -1.95 8.02 4.66
N ARG A 185 -2.92 8.66 4.03
CA ARG A 185 -2.72 9.62 2.96
C ARG A 185 -3.54 10.87 3.26
N THR A 186 -2.86 12.01 3.32
CA THR A 186 -3.51 13.31 3.46
C THR A 186 -4.34 13.63 2.21
N PRO A 187 -5.35 14.51 2.32
CA PRO A 187 -6.09 14.97 1.15
C PRO A 187 -5.15 15.51 0.07
N LEU A 188 -5.40 15.11 -1.18
CA LEU A 188 -4.68 15.69 -2.32
C LEU A 188 -5.09 17.16 -2.48
N ASP A 189 -4.12 17.97 -2.89
CA ASP A 189 -4.37 19.37 -3.23
C ASP A 189 -5.29 19.51 -4.45
N SER A 190 -5.73 20.75 -4.72
CA SER A 190 -6.73 21.04 -5.75
C SER A 190 -6.27 20.79 -7.20
N GLN A 191 -5.00 20.50 -7.41
CA GLN A 191 -4.43 20.30 -8.75
C GLN A 191 -3.82 18.93 -8.96
N SER A 192 -3.70 18.14 -7.88
CA SER A 192 -3.07 16.81 -7.92
C SER A 192 -4.07 15.71 -8.26
N ARG A 193 -3.65 14.83 -9.15
CA ARG A 193 -4.30 13.53 -9.40
C ARG A 193 -3.28 12.43 -9.30
N GLU A 194 -3.66 11.33 -8.68
CA GLU A 194 -2.76 10.20 -8.50
C GLU A 194 -3.43 8.88 -8.83
N VAL A 195 -2.69 8.05 -9.54
CA VAL A 195 -3.05 6.65 -9.76
C VAL A 195 -2.02 5.78 -9.06
N LEU A 196 -2.50 4.93 -8.18
CA LEU A 196 -1.67 4.00 -7.41
C LEU A 196 -1.99 2.56 -7.74
N ILE A 197 -0.95 1.75 -7.74
CA ILE A 197 -1.06 0.29 -7.63
C ILE A 197 -0.94 -0.10 -6.17
N THR A 198 -1.74 -1.07 -5.74
CA THR A 198 -1.56 -1.78 -4.47
C THR A 198 -1.66 -3.27 -4.71
N ILE A 199 -0.70 -4.04 -4.18
CA ILE A 199 -0.66 -5.51 -4.28
C ILE A 199 -0.35 -6.06 -2.88
N CYS A 200 -1.27 -6.84 -2.33
CA CYS A 200 -1.12 -7.49 -1.03
C CYS A 200 -0.73 -8.95 -1.21
N PHE A 201 0.35 -9.37 -0.58
CA PHE A 201 0.79 -10.77 -0.51
C PHE A 201 0.56 -11.36 0.87
N THR A 202 0.23 -12.64 0.88
CA THR A 202 0.16 -13.49 2.08
C THR A 202 1.12 -14.66 1.98
N ASP A 203 1.45 -15.25 3.12
CA ASP A 203 2.18 -16.51 3.20
C ASP A 203 1.20 -17.67 3.27
N LEU A 204 1.31 -18.61 2.35
CA LEU A 204 0.50 -19.84 2.33
C LEU A 204 1.05 -20.96 3.23
N SER A 205 2.15 -20.72 3.95
CA SER A 205 2.77 -21.72 4.84
C SER A 205 2.17 -21.71 6.25
N VAL A 206 1.20 -20.83 6.51
CA VAL A 206 0.58 -20.62 7.84
C VAL A 206 -0.85 -21.10 7.82
#